data_1b9a9ee300bc12cf28c2a7447b7e042e
#
_entry.id   1b9a9ee300bc12cf28c2a7447b7e042e
#
_cell.length_a   1.000
_cell.length_b   1.000
_cell.length_c   1.000
_cell.angle_alpha   90.00
_cell.angle_beta   90.00
_cell.angle_gamma   90.00
#
_symmetry.space_group_name_H-M   'P 1'
#
loop_
_entity.id
_entity.type
_entity.pdbx_description
1 polymer ?
#
loop_
_entity_poly.entity_id
_entity_poly.type
_entity_poly.pdbx_seq_one_letter_code
_entity_poly.pdbx_strand_id
1 'polypeptide(L)'
;MKKKDKCPPCKKTSIGGQALMEGIMMRGPKKTAMAVRNPDGEIVLEVSNNSTKTPVITKIPVVRGVYNFAMSMIQGYKCLMRSAEISGLEEAEEEMRREKEAKKAAKAAKKAAKKGETPATEQVAAQKTFATEQFTETTCEAPVTEQFAEETCEAPAAEETLANEAPAAEEVAPQSTKKEKKTDSTSLTTTLVMVLGVVLGLGLAILLFKFVPTALYDLIVGLVPALKPEDVALDSFIRSLIEGVLKIVIVVGYMAAVSLMKEIRRTFRYHGAEHKTIFCYEAGLPLTVENVRKQKRFHPRCGTSFLILMVLVNVFVSFFINPVFYAIAGFPMEELAEVFKLLPTLVRTGISLVLLPLVMGIGYELLKLAGRYDNFLTRLISLPGVWLQHITVLEPDDSMIECAIAAVKEVIPEDESDKW
;
A
#
# COMPACT_ATOMS: atom_id res chain seq x y z
N MET A 1 10.30 -17.10 -40.97
CA MET A 1 10.75 -16.92 -39.59
C MET A 1 11.22 -15.49 -39.43
N LYS A 2 10.42 -14.61 -38.80
CA LYS A 2 10.81 -13.22 -38.49
C LYS A 2 11.85 -13.25 -37.37
N LYS A 3 13.06 -12.67 -37.63
CA LYS A 3 14.06 -12.39 -36.61
C LYS A 3 13.36 -11.62 -35.46
N LYS A 4 13.27 -12.22 -34.28
CA LYS A 4 12.95 -11.48 -33.06
C LYS A 4 14.08 -10.47 -32.87
N ASP A 5 13.76 -9.20 -33.03
CA ASP A 5 14.65 -8.11 -32.66
C ASP A 5 15.07 -8.37 -31.21
N LYS A 6 16.35 -8.66 -31.02
CA LYS A 6 16.95 -8.80 -29.71
C LYS A 6 16.89 -7.41 -29.08
N CYS A 7 15.95 -7.22 -28.14
CA CYS A 7 15.99 -6.08 -27.23
C CYS A 7 17.42 -5.93 -26.68
N PRO A 8 17.98 -4.73 -26.62
CA PRO A 8 19.28 -4.53 -25.98
C PRO A 8 19.26 -5.18 -24.58
N PRO A 9 20.40 -5.62 -24.05
CA PRO A 9 20.44 -6.28 -22.76
C PRO A 9 19.79 -5.36 -21.71
N CYS A 10 18.59 -5.75 -21.24
CA CYS A 10 17.84 -4.96 -20.28
C CYS A 10 18.67 -4.83 -19.00
N LYS A 11 19.02 -3.60 -18.61
CA LYS A 11 19.68 -3.30 -17.35
C LYS A 11 18.70 -3.65 -16.23
N LYS A 12 19.04 -4.60 -15.36
CA LYS A 12 18.23 -4.88 -14.18
C LYS A 12 18.55 -3.83 -13.11
N THR A 13 17.54 -3.09 -12.66
CA THR A 13 17.72 -2.08 -11.61
C THR A 13 17.27 -2.60 -10.25
N SER A 14 17.89 -2.09 -9.18
CA SER A 14 17.43 -2.28 -7.80
C SER A 14 16.39 -1.23 -7.36
N ILE A 15 16.02 -0.31 -8.24
CA ILE A 15 14.92 0.63 -8.00
C ILE A 15 13.62 -0.15 -7.92
N GLY A 16 12.87 0.09 -6.88
CA GLY A 16 11.53 -0.46 -6.67
C GLY A 16 10.62 0.60 -6.06
N GLY A 17 9.34 0.34 -6.02
CA GLY A 17 8.39 1.32 -5.51
C GLY A 17 7.24 0.69 -4.75
N GLN A 18 6.29 1.55 -4.44
CA GLN A 18 5.03 1.22 -3.81
C GLN A 18 3.96 2.20 -4.29
N ALA A 19 2.83 1.68 -4.74
CA ALA A 19 1.67 2.51 -5.01
C ALA A 19 1.11 3.08 -3.70
N LEU A 20 0.72 4.34 -3.74
CA LEU A 20 0.16 5.11 -2.65
C LEU A 20 -1.25 5.60 -3.03
N MET A 21 -1.88 6.35 -2.14
CA MET A 21 -3.11 7.07 -2.43
C MET A 21 -2.78 8.24 -3.36
N GLU A 22 -3.38 8.27 -4.55
CA GLU A 22 -3.16 9.27 -5.60
C GLU A 22 -1.69 9.50 -5.97
N GLY A 23 -0.82 8.48 -5.77
CA GLY A 23 0.60 8.65 -5.97
C GLY A 23 1.42 7.38 -5.96
N ILE A 24 2.74 7.57 -6.01
CA ILE A 24 3.74 6.51 -6.04
C ILE A 24 4.94 6.93 -5.20
N MET A 25 5.46 6.00 -4.41
CA MET A 25 6.78 6.10 -3.80
C MET A 25 7.76 5.24 -4.60
N MET A 26 8.89 5.81 -4.99
CA MET A 26 10.02 5.09 -5.59
C MET A 26 11.22 5.13 -4.67
N ARG A 27 11.90 4.00 -4.53
CA ARG A 27 13.09 3.84 -3.71
C ARG A 27 14.27 3.38 -4.56
N GLY A 28 15.27 4.22 -4.64
CA GLY A 28 16.57 3.90 -5.24
C GLY A 28 17.62 3.58 -4.18
N PRO A 29 18.88 3.38 -4.60
CA PRO A 29 20.01 3.08 -3.69
C PRO A 29 20.27 4.20 -2.68
N LYS A 30 20.21 5.46 -3.11
CA LYS A 30 20.60 6.65 -2.34
C LYS A 30 19.41 7.48 -1.87
N LYS A 31 18.33 7.52 -2.64
CA LYS A 31 17.17 8.39 -2.41
C LYS A 31 15.88 7.59 -2.45
N THR A 32 14.88 8.09 -1.74
CA THR A 32 13.48 7.70 -1.87
C THR A 32 12.69 8.93 -2.25
N ALA A 33 11.88 8.84 -3.28
CA ALA A 33 11.02 9.93 -3.75
C ALA A 33 9.56 9.48 -3.73
N MET A 34 8.68 10.38 -3.32
CA MET A 34 7.24 10.20 -3.32
C MET A 34 6.64 11.30 -4.19
N ALA A 35 5.84 10.90 -5.19
CA ALA A 35 5.07 11.80 -6.05
C ALA A 35 3.58 11.51 -5.84
N VAL A 36 2.84 12.49 -5.38
CA VAL A 36 1.40 12.40 -5.07
C VAL A 36 0.67 13.55 -5.76
N ARG A 37 -0.47 13.26 -6.36
CA ARG A 37 -1.33 14.27 -6.96
C ARG A 37 -2.26 14.86 -5.91
N ASN A 38 -2.21 16.18 -5.74
CA ASN A 38 -3.10 16.92 -4.84
C ASN A 38 -4.51 17.08 -5.47
N PRO A 39 -5.50 17.58 -4.73
CA PRO A 39 -6.85 17.83 -5.24
C PRO A 39 -6.89 18.83 -6.41
N ASP A 40 -5.93 19.76 -6.48
CA ASP A 40 -5.81 20.74 -7.55
C ASP A 40 -5.25 20.15 -8.85
N GLY A 41 -4.83 18.87 -8.81
CA GLY A 41 -4.28 18.16 -9.96
C GLY A 41 -2.77 18.29 -10.12
N GLU A 42 -2.07 19.00 -9.24
CA GLU A 42 -0.62 19.17 -9.27
C GLU A 42 0.10 17.99 -8.63
N ILE A 43 1.30 17.70 -9.10
CA ILE A 43 2.15 16.63 -8.54
C ILE A 43 3.04 17.23 -7.47
N VAL A 44 2.79 16.85 -6.21
CA VAL A 44 3.65 17.17 -5.07
C VAL A 44 4.75 16.12 -4.98
N LEU A 45 6.02 16.56 -5.05
CA LEU A 45 7.18 15.70 -5.04
C LEU A 45 7.96 15.89 -3.73
N GLU A 46 8.09 14.83 -2.94
CA GLU A 46 8.90 14.81 -1.72
C GLU A 46 10.07 13.83 -1.88
N VAL A 47 11.29 14.29 -1.66
CA VAL A 47 12.51 13.49 -1.80
C VAL A 47 13.24 13.40 -0.47
N SER A 48 13.64 12.19 -0.10
CA SER A 48 14.40 11.92 1.11
C SER A 48 15.64 11.09 0.82
N ASN A 49 16.73 11.36 1.53
CA ASN A 49 17.96 10.58 1.41
C ASN A 49 17.84 9.30 2.24
N ASN A 50 18.24 8.17 1.66
CA ASN A 50 18.31 6.91 2.36
C ASN A 50 19.48 6.90 3.33
N SER A 51 19.31 6.31 4.51
CA SER A 51 20.41 6.10 5.44
C SER A 51 21.47 5.18 4.82
N THR A 52 22.70 5.63 4.75
CA THR A 52 23.84 4.84 4.25
C THR A 52 24.37 3.82 5.27
N LYS A 53 23.97 3.95 6.54
CA LYS A 53 24.41 3.05 7.62
C LYS A 53 23.53 1.82 7.66
N THR A 54 23.97 0.73 7.03
CA THR A 54 23.35 -0.58 7.18
C THR A 54 23.86 -1.25 8.45
N PRO A 55 23.01 -1.68 9.37
CA PRO A 55 23.43 -2.40 10.57
C PRO A 55 24.16 -3.70 10.20
N VAL A 56 25.12 -4.11 11.03
CA VAL A 56 25.90 -5.34 10.80
C VAL A 56 25.01 -6.58 10.67
N ILE A 57 23.87 -6.58 11.34
CA ILE A 57 22.85 -7.66 11.30
C ILE A 57 22.33 -7.94 9.88
N THR A 58 22.38 -6.95 8.98
CA THR A 58 21.98 -7.13 7.58
C THR A 58 22.95 -7.95 6.73
N LYS A 59 24.09 -8.35 7.29
CA LYS A 59 25.04 -9.27 6.63
C LYS A 59 24.57 -10.73 6.72
N ILE A 60 23.75 -11.07 7.71
CA ILE A 60 23.28 -12.43 7.94
C ILE A 60 22.07 -12.71 7.04
N PRO A 61 22.12 -13.73 6.15
CA PRO A 61 20.95 -14.17 5.39
C PRO A 61 19.75 -14.45 6.32
N VAL A 62 18.53 -14.38 5.82
CA VAL A 62 17.29 -14.50 6.60
C VAL A 62 17.07 -13.31 7.55
N VAL A 63 18.01 -12.97 8.44
CA VAL A 63 17.90 -11.85 9.38
C VAL A 63 17.80 -10.51 8.62
N ARG A 64 18.62 -10.35 7.58
CA ARG A 64 18.50 -9.17 6.69
C ARG A 64 17.15 -9.06 6.02
N GLY A 65 16.52 -10.21 5.72
CA GLY A 65 15.18 -10.25 5.13
C GLY A 65 14.14 -9.70 6.08
N VAL A 66 14.17 -10.13 7.34
CA VAL A 66 13.27 -9.62 8.39
C VAL A 66 13.48 -8.11 8.59
N TYR A 67 14.75 -7.67 8.71
CA TYR A 67 15.09 -6.26 8.89
C TYR A 67 14.59 -5.41 7.71
N ASN A 68 14.93 -5.80 6.48
CA ASN A 68 14.55 -5.05 5.29
C ASN A 68 13.03 -5.01 5.09
N PHE A 69 12.33 -6.11 5.40
CA PHE A 69 10.87 -6.14 5.35
C PHE A 69 10.25 -5.18 6.39
N ALA A 70 10.73 -5.23 7.64
CA ALA A 70 10.24 -4.33 8.68
C ALA A 70 10.48 -2.85 8.32
N MET A 71 11.68 -2.53 7.81
CA MET A 71 12.00 -1.17 7.38
C MET A 71 11.16 -0.73 6.18
N SER A 72 10.90 -1.63 5.22
CA SER A 72 10.00 -1.34 4.09
C SER A 72 8.56 -1.10 4.54
N MET A 73 8.07 -1.85 5.53
CA MET A 73 6.74 -1.65 6.10
C MET A 73 6.63 -0.29 6.80
N ILE A 74 7.62 0.06 7.63
CA ILE A 74 7.65 1.36 8.33
C ILE A 74 7.70 2.52 7.33
N GLN A 75 8.57 2.43 6.33
CA GLN A 75 8.70 3.45 5.31
C GLN A 75 7.43 3.56 4.46
N GLY A 76 6.92 2.42 4.00
CA GLY A 76 5.70 2.37 3.21
C GLY A 76 4.49 2.94 3.94
N TYR A 77 4.34 2.63 5.24
CA TYR A 77 3.27 3.20 6.07
C TYR A 77 3.40 4.73 6.18
N LYS A 78 4.61 5.25 6.45
CA LYS A 78 4.84 6.70 6.52
C LYS A 78 4.47 7.41 5.22
N CYS A 79 4.89 6.85 4.08
CA CYS A 79 4.55 7.41 2.77
C CYS A 79 3.05 7.30 2.47
N LEU A 80 2.40 6.21 2.90
CA LEU A 80 0.96 6.03 2.71
C LEU A 80 0.16 7.08 3.50
N MET A 81 0.49 7.30 4.77
CA MET A 81 -0.15 8.34 5.59
C MET A 81 0.08 9.74 5.00
N ARG A 82 1.33 10.02 4.59
CA ARG A 82 1.66 11.30 3.98
C ARG A 82 0.93 11.52 2.64
N SER A 83 0.75 10.46 1.84
CA SER A 83 -0.01 10.55 0.60
C SER A 83 -1.50 10.81 0.84
N ALA A 84 -2.07 10.27 1.91
CA ALA A 84 -3.46 10.53 2.30
C ALA A 84 -3.68 12.01 2.66
N GLU A 85 -2.74 12.61 3.41
CA GLU A 85 -2.75 14.04 3.73
C GLU A 85 -2.67 14.92 2.46
N ILE A 86 -1.70 14.64 1.56
CA ILE A 86 -1.47 15.43 0.34
C ILE A 86 -2.64 15.29 -0.63
N SER A 87 -3.23 14.10 -0.75
CA SER A 87 -4.34 13.84 -1.67
C SER A 87 -5.68 14.41 -1.20
N GLY A 88 -5.77 14.96 0.03
CA GLY A 88 -7.00 15.50 0.60
C GLY A 88 -8.12 14.46 0.79
N LEU A 89 -7.78 13.16 0.75
CA LEU A 89 -8.78 12.08 0.89
C LEU A 89 -9.44 12.08 2.26
N GLU A 90 -8.71 12.44 3.32
CA GLU A 90 -9.27 12.53 4.68
C GLU A 90 -10.34 13.63 4.77
N GLU A 91 -10.08 14.78 4.17
CA GLU A 91 -11.03 15.91 4.14
C GLU A 91 -12.28 15.55 3.32
N ALA A 92 -12.09 14.93 2.16
CA ALA A 92 -13.19 14.48 1.30
C ALA A 92 -14.04 13.38 1.96
N GLU A 93 -13.44 12.45 2.71
CA GLU A 93 -14.18 11.43 3.47
C GLU A 93 -14.95 12.05 4.65
N GLU A 94 -14.37 13.01 5.35
CA GLU A 94 -15.07 13.73 6.41
C GLU A 94 -16.26 14.53 5.87
N GLU A 95 -16.09 15.19 4.75
CA GLU A 95 -17.17 15.95 4.10
C GLU A 95 -18.30 15.02 3.64
N MET A 96 -17.98 13.91 3.00
CA MET A 96 -18.97 12.87 2.65
C MET A 96 -19.68 12.27 3.88
N ARG A 97 -18.96 12.10 5.00
CA ARG A 97 -19.55 11.60 6.25
C ARG A 97 -20.53 12.62 6.81
N ARG A 98 -20.14 13.90 6.88
CA ARG A 98 -21.00 14.99 7.34
C ARG A 98 -22.26 15.11 6.46
N GLU A 99 -22.12 14.97 5.16
CA GLU A 99 -23.26 15.00 4.22
C GLU A 99 -24.19 13.80 4.40
N LYS A 100 -23.63 12.59 4.61
CA LYS A 100 -24.43 11.37 4.91
C LYS A 100 -25.15 11.49 6.25
N GLU A 101 -24.53 12.03 7.26
CA GLU A 101 -25.14 12.28 8.57
C GLU A 101 -26.24 13.34 8.48
N ALA A 102 -26.02 14.43 7.76
CA ALA A 102 -27.04 15.43 7.50
C ALA A 102 -28.24 14.85 6.73
N LYS A 103 -28.00 14.03 5.71
CA LYS A 103 -29.06 13.33 4.96
C LYS A 103 -29.83 12.33 5.84
N LYS A 104 -29.14 11.64 6.77
CA LYS A 104 -29.81 10.73 7.74
C LYS A 104 -30.65 11.54 8.73
N ALA A 105 -30.12 12.64 9.26
CA ALA A 105 -30.85 13.51 10.18
C ALA A 105 -32.09 14.12 9.51
N ALA A 106 -31.99 14.60 8.27
CA ALA A 106 -33.10 15.12 7.49
C ALA A 106 -34.18 14.03 7.20
N LYS A 107 -33.77 12.78 6.94
CA LYS A 107 -34.70 11.65 6.78
C LYS A 107 -35.38 11.29 8.10
N ALA A 108 -34.66 11.33 9.22
CA ALA A 108 -35.20 11.07 10.55
C ALA A 108 -36.22 12.15 10.94
N ALA A 109 -35.90 13.43 10.71
CA ALA A 109 -36.81 14.56 10.95
C ALA A 109 -38.10 14.46 10.09
N LYS A 110 -37.97 14.11 8.81
CA LYS A 110 -39.15 13.87 7.94
C LYS A 110 -39.98 12.66 8.38
N LYS A 111 -39.35 11.64 8.99
CA LYS A 111 -40.05 10.47 9.53
C LYS A 111 -40.78 10.77 10.85
N ALA A 112 -40.16 11.60 11.70
CA ALA A 112 -40.74 12.10 12.95
C ALA A 112 -41.97 13.03 12.66
N ALA A 113 -41.79 13.95 11.73
CA ALA A 113 -42.89 14.83 11.28
C ALA A 113 -44.09 14.07 10.69
N LYS A 114 -43.85 12.93 9.99
CA LYS A 114 -44.94 12.02 9.49
C LYS A 114 -45.60 11.23 10.60
N LYS A 115 -44.96 11.01 11.77
CA LYS A 115 -45.52 10.30 12.92
C LYS A 115 -46.25 11.18 13.93
N GLY A 116 -46.23 12.51 13.76
CA GLY A 116 -46.90 13.43 14.68
C GLY A 116 -46.11 13.61 16.04
N GLU A 117 -44.87 13.17 16.10
CA GLU A 117 -44.00 13.37 17.27
C GLU A 117 -43.21 14.67 17.07
N THR A 118 -43.46 15.68 17.89
CA THR A 118 -42.70 16.94 17.95
C THR A 118 -41.26 16.64 18.37
N PRO A 119 -40.23 17.05 17.61
CA PRO A 119 -38.85 16.80 18.01
C PRO A 119 -38.49 17.64 19.24
N ALA A 120 -37.93 16.99 20.26
CA ALA A 120 -37.45 17.58 21.51
C ALA A 120 -36.23 18.55 21.36
N THR A 121 -36.06 19.18 20.18
CA THR A 121 -34.90 20.02 19.87
C THR A 121 -35.23 21.51 19.84
N GLU A 122 -36.47 21.91 20.16
CA GLU A 122 -36.86 23.32 20.11
C GLU A 122 -36.55 24.11 21.40
N GLN A 123 -36.07 23.45 22.46
CA GLN A 123 -35.74 24.13 23.73
C GLN A 123 -34.29 24.64 23.85
N VAL A 124 -33.40 24.35 22.90
CA VAL A 124 -32.01 24.82 22.92
C VAL A 124 -31.74 25.96 21.95
N ALA A 125 -32.65 26.18 20.96
CA ALA A 125 -32.51 27.26 20.00
C ALA A 125 -33.06 28.62 20.51
N ALA A 126 -33.94 28.61 21.51
CA ALA A 126 -34.54 29.85 22.06
C ALA A 126 -33.64 30.64 23.03
N GLN A 127 -32.49 30.09 23.45
CA GLN A 127 -31.54 30.76 24.34
C GLN A 127 -30.33 31.39 23.66
N LYS A 128 -30.16 31.28 22.32
CA LYS A 128 -29.05 31.88 21.57
C LYS A 128 -29.42 33.04 20.66
N THR A 129 -30.70 33.44 20.60
CA THR A 129 -31.16 34.55 19.74
C THR A 129 -31.34 35.89 20.48
N PHE A 130 -30.87 36.04 21.73
CA PHE A 130 -31.03 37.29 22.49
C PHE A 130 -29.71 38.07 22.67
N ALA A 131 -28.67 37.81 21.91
CA ALA A 131 -27.38 38.46 22.09
C ALA A 131 -26.72 38.99 20.79
N THR A 132 -27.46 39.25 19.70
CA THR A 132 -26.85 39.85 18.51
C THR A 132 -27.89 40.66 17.72
N GLU A 133 -28.53 41.63 18.40
CA GLU A 133 -29.19 42.75 17.76
C GLU A 133 -28.69 43.99 18.42
N GLN A 134 -27.62 44.56 17.95
CA GLN A 134 -27.25 45.98 17.96
C GLN A 134 -25.94 46.11 17.18
N PHE A 135 -26.01 46.51 15.93
CA PHE A 135 -25.22 47.58 15.34
C PHE A 135 -25.66 47.77 13.86
N THR A 136 -26.54 48.77 13.74
CA THR A 136 -26.71 49.83 12.73
C THR A 136 -26.43 49.58 11.25
N GLU A 137 -27.52 49.81 10.52
CA GLU A 137 -27.62 50.29 9.14
C GLU A 137 -26.61 51.37 8.80
N THR A 138 -26.05 51.34 7.62
CA THR A 138 -25.89 52.50 6.75
C THR A 138 -25.80 52.05 5.28
N THR A 139 -26.77 52.53 4.53
CA THR A 139 -26.98 52.58 3.09
C THR A 139 -25.79 53.15 2.31
N CYS A 140 -25.59 52.68 1.05
CA CYS A 140 -25.68 53.46 -0.19
C CYS A 140 -25.29 52.63 -1.41
N GLU A 141 -26.24 52.35 -2.25
CA GLU A 141 -26.44 52.60 -3.67
C GLU A 141 -25.28 52.43 -4.68
N ALA A 142 -25.60 51.65 -5.71
CA ALA A 142 -24.90 51.53 -6.99
C ALA A 142 -25.15 52.80 -7.87
N PRO A 143 -24.48 53.02 -9.02
CA PRO A 143 -24.85 52.32 -10.26
C PRO A 143 -23.73 52.04 -11.28
N VAL A 144 -23.98 50.99 -12.07
CA VAL A 144 -23.78 50.72 -13.51
C VAL A 144 -23.02 51.76 -14.34
N THR A 145 -22.04 51.32 -15.14
CA THR A 145 -22.03 51.47 -16.62
C THR A 145 -20.92 50.64 -17.29
N GLU A 146 -21.32 50.06 -18.39
CA GLU A 146 -20.54 49.41 -19.47
C GLU A 146 -19.53 50.35 -20.09
N GLN A 147 -18.43 49.81 -20.65
CA GLN A 147 -18.09 50.07 -22.07
C GLN A 147 -16.90 49.20 -22.53
N PHE A 148 -17.10 48.62 -23.68
CA PHE A 148 -16.20 47.94 -24.60
C PHE A 148 -15.02 48.84 -25.06
N ALA A 149 -13.85 48.21 -25.34
CA ALA A 149 -13.07 48.47 -26.54
C ALA A 149 -12.05 47.36 -26.78
N GLU A 150 -12.16 46.70 -27.92
CA GLU A 150 -11.13 45.98 -28.64
C GLU A 150 -9.97 46.94 -29.01
N GLU A 151 -8.74 46.42 -29.00
CA GLU A 151 -7.84 46.73 -30.12
C GLU A 151 -6.66 45.73 -30.19
N THR A 152 -6.36 45.40 -31.37
CA THR A 152 -5.53 44.41 -32.04
C THR A 152 -4.04 44.76 -32.07
N CYS A 153 -3.25 43.66 -32.20
CA CYS A 153 -2.02 43.48 -33.01
C CYS A 153 -0.78 44.35 -32.72
N GLU A 154 0.34 43.72 -32.45
CA GLU A 154 1.44 43.46 -33.39
C GLU A 154 2.73 43.09 -32.65
N ALA A 155 3.40 42.06 -33.15
CA ALA A 155 4.79 41.77 -32.84
C ALA A 155 5.71 42.64 -33.72
N PRO A 156 6.93 42.88 -33.31
CA PRO A 156 8.05 42.48 -34.18
C PRO A 156 9.24 41.85 -33.46
N ALA A 157 9.98 41.13 -34.28
CA ALA A 157 11.13 40.31 -34.05
C ALA A 157 12.45 41.06 -33.84
N ALA A 158 13.43 40.27 -33.34
CA ALA A 158 14.89 40.30 -33.53
C ALA A 158 15.68 41.38 -32.75
N GLU A 159 16.71 41.09 -32.03
CA GLU A 159 18.05 40.70 -32.42
C GLU A 159 19.00 40.66 -31.23
N GLU A 160 19.99 39.81 -31.30
CA GLU A 160 21.14 39.53 -30.46
C GLU A 160 21.80 40.69 -29.70
N THR A 161 22.35 40.44 -28.51
CA THR A 161 23.81 40.46 -28.28
C THR A 161 24.21 40.05 -26.86
N LEU A 162 25.27 39.28 -26.81
CA LEU A 162 26.15 38.87 -25.72
C LEU A 162 26.44 39.93 -24.64
N ALA A 163 26.49 39.52 -23.37
CA ALA A 163 27.72 39.55 -22.52
C ALA A 163 27.43 39.22 -21.06
N ASN A 164 28.20 38.30 -20.54
CA ASN A 164 28.65 38.07 -19.20
C ASN A 164 28.29 39.13 -18.13
N GLU A 165 27.71 38.63 -17.04
CA GLU A 165 28.26 38.85 -15.68
C GLU A 165 27.43 38.07 -14.67
N ALA A 166 28.09 37.19 -13.90
CA ALA A 166 27.53 36.51 -12.75
C ALA A 166 27.47 37.47 -11.56
N PRO A 167 26.40 37.54 -10.83
CA PRO A 167 26.41 38.00 -9.46
C PRO A 167 26.43 36.83 -8.47
N ALA A 168 27.26 37.03 -7.46
CA ALA A 168 27.59 36.21 -6.33
C ALA A 168 26.37 35.51 -5.68
N ALA A 169 26.59 34.26 -5.27
CA ALA A 169 25.75 33.52 -4.38
C ALA A 169 25.62 34.26 -3.04
N GLU A 170 24.46 34.79 -2.77
CA GLU A 170 24.06 35.23 -1.45
C GLU A 170 23.63 34.00 -0.65
N GLU A 171 24.42 33.69 0.34
CA GLU A 171 24.26 32.60 1.30
C GLU A 171 23.01 32.90 2.17
N VAL A 172 21.87 32.37 1.77
CA VAL A 172 20.67 32.43 2.61
C VAL A 172 20.83 31.41 3.74
N ALA A 173 21.18 31.95 4.91
CA ALA A 173 21.19 31.20 6.16
C ALA A 173 19.85 30.50 6.40
N PRO A 174 19.83 29.25 6.90
CA PRO A 174 18.61 28.56 7.18
C PRO A 174 17.86 29.28 8.31
N GLN A 175 16.73 29.88 7.99
CA GLN A 175 15.81 30.36 8.99
C GLN A 175 15.34 29.18 9.84
N SER A 176 15.82 29.18 11.07
CA SER A 176 15.31 28.36 12.15
C SER A 176 13.83 28.63 12.34
N THR A 177 12.98 27.87 11.66
CA THR A 177 11.57 27.77 12.03
C THR A 177 11.51 27.15 13.41
N LYS A 178 11.23 27.97 14.43
CA LYS A 178 10.78 27.52 15.75
C LYS A 178 9.75 26.43 15.53
N LYS A 179 10.09 25.20 15.86
CA LYS A 179 9.12 24.13 16.08
C LYS A 179 8.19 24.65 17.18
N GLU A 180 7.06 25.18 16.80
CA GLU A 180 5.90 25.19 17.68
C GLU A 180 5.65 23.72 18.03
N LYS A 181 5.91 23.36 19.26
CA LYS A 181 5.36 22.17 19.89
C LYS A 181 3.85 22.34 19.89
N LYS A 182 3.18 21.99 18.78
CA LYS A 182 1.81 21.51 18.85
C LYS A 182 1.87 20.31 19.77
N THR A 183 1.46 20.52 20.99
CA THR A 183 1.10 19.46 21.92
C THR A 183 -0.12 18.81 21.28
N ASP A 184 0.13 17.79 20.46
CA ASP A 184 -0.90 16.87 20.01
C ASP A 184 -1.42 16.19 21.28
N SER A 185 -2.42 16.78 21.88
CA SER A 185 -3.36 16.03 22.70
C SER A 185 -4.17 15.17 21.73
N THR A 186 -3.50 14.17 21.14
CA THR A 186 -4.20 13.04 20.54
C THR A 186 -5.09 12.53 21.65
N SER A 187 -6.39 12.80 21.56
CA SER A 187 -7.28 12.50 22.67
C SER A 187 -7.13 11.01 22.97
N LEU A 188 -7.13 10.64 24.23
CA LEU A 188 -7.05 9.23 24.67
C LEU A 188 -8.03 8.36 23.86
N THR A 189 -9.14 8.94 23.47
CA THR A 189 -10.17 8.37 22.61
C THR A 189 -9.65 7.99 21.21
N THR A 190 -8.88 8.88 20.56
CA THR A 190 -8.31 8.59 19.21
C THR A 190 -7.29 7.45 19.30
N THR A 191 -6.42 7.46 20.31
CA THR A 191 -5.48 6.38 20.57
C THR A 191 -6.20 5.05 20.85
N LEU A 192 -7.26 5.07 21.65
CA LEU A 192 -8.06 3.88 21.95
C LEU A 192 -8.72 3.32 20.69
N VAL A 193 -9.32 4.17 19.85
CA VAL A 193 -9.94 3.77 18.59
C VAL A 193 -8.91 3.16 17.63
N MET A 194 -7.72 3.75 17.52
CA MET A 194 -6.64 3.20 16.69
C MET A 194 -6.18 1.82 17.20
N VAL A 195 -5.94 1.68 18.51
CA VAL A 195 -5.55 0.40 19.09
C VAL A 195 -6.64 -0.66 18.90
N LEU A 196 -7.89 -0.29 19.11
CA LEU A 196 -9.04 -1.19 18.89
C LEU A 196 -9.11 -1.63 17.40
N GLY A 197 -8.91 -0.71 16.48
CA GLY A 197 -8.86 -1.02 15.03
C GLY A 197 -7.75 -2.02 14.68
N VAL A 198 -6.55 -1.83 15.23
CA VAL A 198 -5.42 -2.76 15.04
C VAL A 198 -5.72 -4.14 15.64
N VAL A 199 -6.27 -4.19 16.85
CA VAL A 199 -6.62 -5.46 17.52
C VAL A 199 -7.71 -6.20 16.76
N LEU A 200 -8.77 -5.51 16.32
CA LEU A 200 -9.83 -6.10 15.50
C LEU A 200 -9.31 -6.58 14.14
N GLY A 201 -8.45 -5.79 13.47
CA GLY A 201 -7.85 -6.16 12.20
C GLY A 201 -6.95 -7.40 12.32
N LEU A 202 -6.10 -7.45 13.36
CA LEU A 202 -5.26 -8.61 13.64
C LEU A 202 -6.10 -9.85 14.01
N GLY A 203 -7.13 -9.68 14.82
CA GLY A 203 -8.08 -10.75 15.19
C GLY A 203 -8.79 -11.31 13.94
N LEU A 204 -9.27 -10.45 13.06
CA LEU A 204 -9.90 -10.85 11.80
C LEU A 204 -8.90 -11.58 10.87
N ALA A 205 -7.65 -11.11 10.78
CA ALA A 205 -6.62 -11.77 9.99
C ALA A 205 -6.31 -13.18 10.54
N ILE A 206 -6.17 -13.33 11.84
CA ILE A 206 -5.97 -14.65 12.47
C ILE A 206 -7.18 -15.55 12.23
N LEU A 207 -8.39 -15.04 12.41
CA LEU A 207 -9.62 -15.78 12.12
C LEU A 207 -9.64 -16.28 10.67
N LEU A 208 -9.42 -15.38 9.72
CA LEU A 208 -9.52 -15.68 8.30
C LEU A 208 -8.40 -16.62 7.80
N PHE A 209 -7.16 -16.44 8.26
CA PHE A 209 -6.00 -17.17 7.73
C PHE A 209 -5.54 -18.34 8.60
N LYS A 210 -6.11 -18.53 9.78
CA LYS A 210 -5.83 -19.67 10.66
C LYS A 210 -7.06 -20.51 10.96
N PHE A 211 -8.11 -19.89 11.54
CA PHE A 211 -9.28 -20.66 11.97
C PHE A 211 -10.16 -21.11 10.80
N VAL A 212 -10.40 -20.27 9.79
CA VAL A 212 -11.24 -20.66 8.64
C VAL A 212 -10.63 -21.82 7.85
N PRO A 213 -9.34 -21.86 7.45
CA PRO A 213 -8.74 -23.00 6.78
C PRO A 213 -8.82 -24.29 7.61
N THR A 214 -8.58 -24.20 8.92
CA THR A 214 -8.66 -25.36 9.83
C THR A 214 -10.09 -25.89 9.93
N ALA A 215 -11.08 -25.02 10.12
CA ALA A 215 -12.48 -25.42 10.18
C ALA A 215 -12.99 -26.04 8.85
N LEU A 216 -12.55 -25.48 7.72
CA LEU A 216 -12.84 -26.05 6.40
C LEU A 216 -12.15 -27.41 6.20
N TYR A 217 -10.91 -27.57 6.66
CA TYR A 217 -10.24 -28.88 6.65
C TYR A 217 -11.03 -29.90 7.45
N ASP A 218 -11.40 -29.58 8.70
CA ASP A 218 -12.16 -30.48 9.57
C ASP A 218 -13.54 -30.85 8.96
N LEU A 219 -14.19 -29.90 8.27
CA LEU A 219 -15.41 -30.15 7.53
C LEU A 219 -15.18 -31.10 6.33
N ILE A 220 -14.13 -30.87 5.54
CA ILE A 220 -13.79 -31.70 4.37
C ILE A 220 -13.49 -33.16 4.81
N VAL A 221 -12.68 -33.32 5.88
CA VAL A 221 -12.36 -34.64 6.42
C VAL A 221 -13.59 -35.33 7.01
N GLY A 222 -14.50 -34.57 7.63
CA GLY A 222 -15.77 -35.11 8.09
C GLY A 222 -16.67 -35.65 6.96
N LEU A 223 -16.60 -35.03 5.77
CA LEU A 223 -17.33 -35.48 4.58
C LEU A 223 -16.59 -36.61 3.83
N VAL A 224 -15.25 -36.59 3.85
CA VAL A 224 -14.39 -37.57 3.12
C VAL A 224 -13.35 -38.14 4.08
N PRO A 225 -13.72 -39.11 4.93
CA PRO A 225 -12.81 -39.68 5.95
C PRO A 225 -11.52 -40.30 5.38
N ALA A 226 -11.52 -40.72 4.12
CA ALA A 226 -10.36 -41.24 3.43
C ALA A 226 -9.18 -40.24 3.32
N LEU A 227 -9.40 -38.97 3.54
CA LEU A 227 -8.37 -37.94 3.57
C LEU A 227 -7.61 -37.87 4.91
N LYS A 228 -8.02 -38.65 5.90
CA LYS A 228 -7.34 -38.76 7.20
C LYS A 228 -6.70 -40.13 7.34
N PRO A 229 -5.43 -40.28 6.91
CA PRO A 229 -4.72 -41.57 7.10
C PRO A 229 -4.38 -41.81 8.57
N GLU A 230 -4.14 -43.06 8.91
CA GLU A 230 -3.70 -43.49 10.27
C GLU A 230 -2.26 -43.05 10.58
N ASP A 231 -1.42 -42.92 9.55
CA ASP A 231 -0.05 -42.44 9.71
C ASP A 231 0.00 -40.94 10.03
N VAL A 232 0.60 -40.60 11.18
CA VAL A 232 0.68 -39.25 11.74
C VAL A 232 1.44 -38.31 10.80
N ALA A 233 2.49 -38.75 10.14
CA ALA A 233 3.30 -37.92 9.26
C ALA A 233 2.52 -37.61 7.96
N LEU A 234 1.86 -38.64 7.41
CA LEU A 234 1.04 -38.49 6.20
C LEU A 234 -0.21 -37.63 6.48
N ASP A 235 -0.87 -37.79 7.63
CA ASP A 235 -1.98 -36.93 8.05
C ASP A 235 -1.53 -35.45 8.16
N SER A 236 -0.41 -35.19 8.83
CA SER A 236 0.18 -33.87 8.95
C SER A 236 0.49 -33.24 7.59
N PHE A 237 0.99 -34.02 6.65
CA PHE A 237 1.30 -33.59 5.31
C PHE A 237 0.02 -33.21 4.53
N ILE A 238 -0.97 -34.12 4.50
CA ILE A 238 -2.25 -33.91 3.81
C ILE A 238 -2.98 -32.69 4.40
N ARG A 239 -3.03 -32.58 5.72
CA ARG A 239 -3.62 -31.43 6.41
C ARG A 239 -2.95 -30.12 6.00
N SER A 240 -1.63 -30.07 6.08
CA SER A 240 -0.88 -28.86 5.72
C SER A 240 -1.06 -28.48 4.25
N LEU A 241 -1.16 -29.47 3.36
CA LEU A 241 -1.40 -29.26 1.94
C LEU A 241 -2.80 -28.66 1.69
N ILE A 242 -3.84 -29.28 2.26
CA ILE A 242 -5.24 -28.80 2.10
C ILE A 242 -5.39 -27.41 2.73
N GLU A 243 -4.95 -27.23 3.97
CA GLU A 243 -4.98 -25.89 4.62
C GLU A 243 -4.17 -24.86 3.80
N GLY A 244 -3.07 -25.27 3.18
CA GLY A 244 -2.25 -24.41 2.33
C GLY A 244 -2.99 -23.95 1.08
N VAL A 245 -3.65 -24.87 0.38
CA VAL A 245 -4.49 -24.56 -0.79
C VAL A 245 -5.63 -23.63 -0.38
N LEU A 246 -6.31 -23.91 0.74
CA LEU A 246 -7.39 -23.06 1.26
C LEU A 246 -6.89 -21.65 1.57
N LYS A 247 -5.71 -21.51 2.19
CA LYS A 247 -5.10 -20.19 2.44
C LYS A 247 -4.85 -19.41 1.15
N ILE A 248 -4.33 -20.07 0.11
CA ILE A 248 -4.11 -19.45 -1.20
C ILE A 248 -5.45 -18.97 -1.79
N VAL A 249 -6.48 -19.81 -1.77
CA VAL A 249 -7.81 -19.46 -2.26
C VAL A 249 -8.38 -18.25 -1.49
N ILE A 250 -8.24 -18.23 -0.17
CA ILE A 250 -8.70 -17.13 0.69
C ILE A 250 -7.93 -15.84 0.35
N VAL A 251 -6.60 -15.89 0.21
CA VAL A 251 -5.80 -14.70 -0.15
C VAL A 251 -6.21 -14.16 -1.51
N VAL A 252 -6.33 -15.02 -2.51
CA VAL A 252 -6.72 -14.61 -3.87
C VAL A 252 -8.13 -14.06 -3.88
N GLY A 253 -9.07 -14.74 -3.21
CA GLY A 253 -10.46 -14.29 -3.07
C GLY A 253 -10.56 -12.94 -2.36
N TYR A 254 -9.81 -12.74 -1.28
CA TYR A 254 -9.72 -11.47 -0.57
C TYR A 254 -9.17 -10.36 -1.49
N MET A 255 -8.05 -10.62 -2.20
CA MET A 255 -7.50 -9.64 -3.15
C MET A 255 -8.47 -9.31 -4.27
N ALA A 256 -9.20 -10.31 -4.79
CA ALA A 256 -10.24 -10.09 -5.78
C ALA A 256 -11.39 -9.23 -5.22
N ALA A 257 -11.84 -9.51 -4.00
CA ALA A 257 -12.91 -8.74 -3.35
C ALA A 257 -12.52 -7.28 -3.11
N VAL A 258 -11.32 -7.02 -2.55
CA VAL A 258 -10.87 -5.63 -2.31
C VAL A 258 -10.59 -4.88 -3.62
N SER A 259 -10.21 -5.57 -4.69
CA SER A 259 -10.02 -4.96 -6.01
C SER A 259 -11.28 -4.37 -6.63
N LEU A 260 -12.47 -4.73 -6.10
CA LEU A 260 -13.75 -4.14 -6.49
C LEU A 260 -13.99 -2.76 -5.88
N MET A 261 -13.27 -2.42 -4.80
CA MET A 261 -13.35 -1.09 -4.18
C MET A 261 -12.67 -0.07 -5.10
N LYS A 262 -13.31 1.07 -5.31
CA LYS A 262 -12.82 2.11 -6.25
C LYS A 262 -11.45 2.64 -5.86
N GLU A 263 -11.23 2.91 -4.59
CA GLU A 263 -10.00 3.45 -4.03
C GLU A 263 -8.84 2.44 -4.19
N ILE A 264 -9.07 1.18 -3.85
CA ILE A 264 -8.05 0.11 -4.02
C ILE A 264 -7.77 -0.14 -5.50
N ARG A 265 -8.80 -0.15 -6.34
CA ARG A 265 -8.64 -0.29 -7.78
C ARG A 265 -7.80 0.84 -8.38
N ARG A 266 -7.95 2.06 -7.88
CA ARG A 266 -7.15 3.22 -8.28
C ARG A 266 -5.70 3.05 -7.86
N THR A 267 -5.44 2.62 -6.62
CA THR A 267 -4.09 2.27 -6.15
C THR A 267 -3.46 1.17 -7.00
N PHE A 268 -4.22 0.16 -7.42
CA PHE A 268 -3.71 -0.90 -8.33
C PHE A 268 -3.38 -0.39 -9.75
N ARG A 269 -3.97 0.71 -10.19
CA ARG A 269 -3.57 1.40 -11.43
C ARG A 269 -2.26 2.16 -11.26
N TYR A 270 -2.05 2.84 -10.12
CA TYR A 270 -0.75 3.43 -9.77
C TYR A 270 0.36 2.38 -9.70
N HIS A 271 0.06 1.19 -9.17
CA HIS A 271 0.98 0.05 -9.19
C HIS A 271 1.35 -0.38 -10.62
N GLY A 272 0.39 -0.32 -11.55
CA GLY A 272 0.66 -0.54 -12.97
C GLY A 272 1.58 0.53 -13.56
N ALA A 273 1.42 1.79 -13.17
CA ALA A 273 2.30 2.88 -13.60
C ALA A 273 3.73 2.70 -13.09
N GLU A 274 3.88 2.29 -11.82
CA GLU A 274 5.18 1.93 -11.23
C GLU A 274 5.91 0.89 -12.08
N HIS A 275 5.29 -0.26 -12.33
CA HIS A 275 5.91 -1.35 -13.10
C HIS A 275 6.29 -0.93 -14.52
N LYS A 276 5.40 -0.25 -15.23
CA LYS A 276 5.66 0.21 -16.59
C LYS A 276 6.82 1.20 -16.64
N THR A 277 6.92 2.09 -15.66
CA THR A 277 8.01 3.08 -15.59
C THR A 277 9.35 2.41 -15.30
N ILE A 278 9.39 1.42 -14.38
CA ILE A 278 10.59 0.63 -14.12
C ILE A 278 11.02 -0.13 -15.40
N PHE A 279 10.11 -0.78 -16.12
CA PHE A 279 10.45 -1.45 -17.38
C PHE A 279 10.95 -0.49 -18.45
N CYS A 280 10.40 0.71 -18.54
CA CYS A 280 10.88 1.74 -19.46
C CYS A 280 12.32 2.14 -19.16
N TYR A 281 12.64 2.34 -17.88
CA TYR A 281 13.99 2.62 -17.42
C TYR A 281 14.96 1.46 -17.68
N GLU A 282 14.58 0.22 -17.36
CA GLU A 282 15.38 -0.99 -17.61
C GLU A 282 15.64 -1.23 -19.11
N ALA A 283 14.71 -0.82 -19.97
CA ALA A 283 14.87 -0.87 -21.42
C ALA A 283 15.77 0.25 -21.97
N GLY A 284 16.24 1.17 -21.12
CA GLY A 284 17.06 2.30 -21.53
C GLY A 284 16.34 3.30 -22.42
N LEU A 285 15.01 3.33 -22.37
CA LEU A 285 14.18 4.24 -23.15
C LEU A 285 13.99 5.58 -22.42
N PRO A 286 13.83 6.70 -23.14
CA PRO A 286 13.46 7.96 -22.55
C PRO A 286 12.18 7.82 -21.71
N LEU A 287 12.18 8.35 -20.49
CA LEU A 287 11.04 8.33 -19.57
C LEU A 287 10.00 9.36 -19.99
N THR A 288 9.24 9.02 -21.02
CA THR A 288 8.08 9.76 -21.53
C THR A 288 6.81 8.94 -21.32
N VAL A 289 5.67 9.61 -21.19
CA VAL A 289 4.38 8.93 -21.02
C VAL A 289 4.13 7.92 -22.13
N GLU A 290 4.46 8.28 -23.38
CA GLU A 290 4.28 7.43 -24.55
C GLU A 290 5.12 6.14 -24.48
N ASN A 291 6.39 6.23 -24.09
CA ASN A 291 7.28 5.08 -23.97
C ASN A 291 6.89 4.18 -22.80
N VAL A 292 6.51 4.77 -21.67
CA VAL A 292 6.06 4.03 -20.48
C VAL A 292 4.74 3.31 -20.77
N ARG A 293 3.79 3.95 -21.45
CA ARG A 293 2.51 3.34 -21.83
C ARG A 293 2.67 2.05 -22.62
N LYS A 294 3.69 1.96 -23.47
CA LYS A 294 3.99 0.77 -24.30
C LYS A 294 4.60 -0.40 -23.53
N GLN A 295 5.04 -0.18 -22.27
CA GLN A 295 5.70 -1.21 -21.49
C GLN A 295 4.74 -2.23 -20.89
N LYS A 296 5.30 -3.39 -20.48
CA LYS A 296 4.57 -4.44 -19.78
C LYS A 296 4.27 -4.00 -18.34
N ARG A 297 3.16 -4.49 -17.78
CA ARG A 297 2.75 -4.18 -16.39
C ARG A 297 3.10 -5.27 -15.37
N PHE A 298 3.38 -6.50 -15.79
CA PHE A 298 3.68 -7.61 -14.89
C PHE A 298 5.18 -7.70 -14.65
N HIS A 299 5.61 -7.51 -13.39
CA HIS A 299 7.02 -7.44 -13.02
C HIS A 299 7.38 -8.58 -12.05
N PRO A 300 8.42 -9.40 -12.34
CA PRO A 300 8.75 -10.58 -11.52
C PRO A 300 9.31 -10.22 -10.12
N ARG A 301 9.81 -9.01 -9.92
CA ARG A 301 10.43 -8.53 -8.67
C ARG A 301 9.49 -7.66 -7.84
N CYS A 302 8.18 -7.78 -8.04
CA CYS A 302 7.18 -7.00 -7.35
C CYS A 302 6.96 -7.47 -5.89
N GLY A 303 6.70 -6.53 -5.00
CA GLY A 303 6.35 -6.80 -3.60
C GLY A 303 5.10 -7.65 -3.41
N THR A 304 4.11 -7.61 -4.34
CA THR A 304 2.94 -8.48 -4.27
C THR A 304 3.28 -9.96 -4.55
N SER A 305 4.34 -10.22 -5.35
CA SER A 305 4.90 -11.56 -5.52
C SER A 305 5.47 -12.11 -4.21
N PHE A 306 6.00 -11.25 -3.35
CA PHE A 306 6.47 -11.63 -2.02
C PHE A 306 5.33 -12.15 -1.13
N LEU A 307 4.14 -11.56 -1.20
CA LEU A 307 2.99 -12.00 -0.40
C LEU A 307 2.64 -13.46 -0.68
N ILE A 308 2.47 -13.84 -1.95
CA ILE A 308 2.12 -15.23 -2.30
C ILE A 308 3.28 -16.19 -1.98
N LEU A 309 4.51 -15.74 -2.16
CA LEU A 309 5.70 -16.51 -1.81
C LEU A 309 5.78 -16.79 -0.30
N MET A 310 5.41 -15.80 0.52
CA MET A 310 5.30 -15.96 1.98
C MET A 310 4.27 -17.04 2.36
N VAL A 311 3.12 -17.06 1.67
CA VAL A 311 2.10 -18.09 1.90
C VAL A 311 2.66 -19.47 1.55
N LEU A 312 3.35 -19.61 0.41
CA LEU A 312 3.97 -20.89 -0.01
C LEU A 312 5.05 -21.35 0.97
N VAL A 313 5.93 -20.46 1.42
CA VAL A 313 6.96 -20.79 2.43
C VAL A 313 6.31 -21.17 3.75
N ASN A 314 5.25 -20.46 4.19
CA ASN A 314 4.52 -20.81 5.40
C ASN A 314 3.86 -22.20 5.29
N VAL A 315 3.30 -22.55 4.14
CA VAL A 315 2.76 -23.91 3.90
C VAL A 315 3.86 -24.94 4.00
N PHE A 316 5.01 -24.70 3.37
CA PHE A 316 6.16 -25.60 3.45
C PHE A 316 6.65 -25.80 4.90
N VAL A 317 6.81 -24.70 5.66
CA VAL A 317 7.21 -24.76 7.07
C VAL A 317 6.18 -25.50 7.91
N SER A 318 4.88 -25.36 7.61
CA SER A 318 3.82 -26.01 8.37
C SER A 318 3.84 -27.55 8.27
N PHE A 319 4.44 -28.13 7.23
CA PHE A 319 4.64 -29.60 7.14
C PHE A 319 5.49 -30.13 8.30
N PHE A 320 6.39 -29.34 8.83
CA PHE A 320 7.32 -29.75 9.89
C PHE A 320 6.80 -29.47 11.30
N ILE A 321 5.74 -28.67 11.48
CA ILE A 321 5.27 -28.26 12.81
C ILE A 321 4.84 -29.46 13.64
N ASN A 322 3.96 -30.33 13.12
CA ASN A 322 3.48 -31.49 13.86
C ASN A 322 4.57 -32.57 14.12
N PRO A 323 5.38 -32.97 13.10
CA PRO A 323 6.46 -33.91 13.33
C PRO A 323 7.48 -33.41 14.36
N VAL A 324 7.85 -32.13 14.30
CA VAL A 324 8.78 -31.53 15.27
C VAL A 324 8.15 -31.45 16.66
N PHE A 325 6.89 -31.07 16.75
CA PHE A 325 6.16 -31.05 18.02
C PHE A 325 6.14 -32.45 18.65
N TYR A 326 5.78 -33.49 17.88
CA TYR A 326 5.76 -34.85 18.33
C TYR A 326 7.14 -35.31 18.81
N ALA A 327 8.20 -34.98 18.09
CA ALA A 327 9.58 -35.33 18.46
C ALA A 327 10.02 -34.71 19.79
N ILE A 328 9.50 -33.52 20.12
CA ILE A 328 9.84 -32.75 21.34
C ILE A 328 8.92 -33.16 22.51
N ALA A 329 7.59 -33.20 22.28
CA ALA A 329 6.59 -33.43 23.32
C ALA A 329 6.40 -34.92 23.67
N GLY A 330 6.70 -35.84 22.74
CA GLY A 330 6.51 -37.26 22.91
C GLY A 330 5.08 -37.76 22.68
N PHE A 331 4.15 -36.88 22.33
CA PHE A 331 2.76 -37.20 22.01
C PHE A 331 2.24 -36.35 20.83
N PRO A 332 1.21 -36.81 20.11
CA PRO A 332 0.63 -36.07 19.00
C PRO A 332 -0.06 -34.80 19.51
N MET A 333 0.04 -33.71 18.71
CA MET A 333 -0.58 -32.42 19.08
C MET A 333 -2.12 -32.51 19.24
N GLU A 334 -2.72 -33.43 18.54
CA GLU A 334 -4.17 -33.70 18.56
C GLU A 334 -4.67 -34.14 19.94
N GLU A 335 -3.84 -34.81 20.76
CA GLU A 335 -4.18 -35.20 22.14
C GLU A 335 -4.44 -34.01 23.04
N LEU A 336 -3.91 -32.83 22.73
CA LEU A 336 -4.22 -31.59 23.44
C LEU A 336 -5.72 -31.23 23.35
N ALA A 337 -6.44 -31.76 22.38
CA ALA A 337 -7.88 -31.53 22.25
C ALA A 337 -8.70 -32.17 23.39
N GLU A 338 -8.16 -33.18 24.10
CA GLU A 338 -8.78 -33.77 25.28
C GLU A 338 -8.86 -32.77 26.44
N VAL A 339 -7.87 -31.85 26.54
CA VAL A 339 -7.87 -30.78 27.56
C VAL A 339 -8.80 -29.64 27.13
N PHE A 340 -8.66 -29.19 25.89
CA PHE A 340 -9.48 -28.12 25.31
C PHE A 340 -9.52 -28.25 23.79
N LYS A 341 -10.71 -28.36 23.21
CA LYS A 341 -10.92 -28.65 21.78
C LYS A 341 -10.12 -27.74 20.82
N LEU A 342 -9.92 -26.47 21.17
CA LEU A 342 -9.18 -25.51 20.34
C LEU A 342 -7.68 -25.45 20.65
N LEU A 343 -7.19 -26.18 21.68
CA LEU A 343 -5.80 -26.09 22.13
C LEU A 343 -4.79 -26.49 21.04
N PRO A 344 -4.96 -27.56 20.25
CA PRO A 344 -4.08 -27.87 19.14
C PRO A 344 -3.94 -26.73 18.15
N THR A 345 -5.05 -26.08 17.80
CA THR A 345 -5.06 -24.93 16.86
C THR A 345 -4.35 -23.72 17.45
N LEU A 346 -4.54 -23.45 18.74
CA LEU A 346 -3.86 -22.34 19.43
C LEU A 346 -2.34 -22.58 19.51
N VAL A 347 -1.91 -23.78 19.89
CA VAL A 347 -0.48 -24.16 19.95
C VAL A 347 0.15 -24.05 18.56
N ARG A 348 -0.48 -24.64 17.53
CA ARG A 348 -0.01 -24.54 16.15
C ARG A 348 0.07 -23.08 15.67
N THR A 349 -0.89 -22.25 16.04
CA THR A 349 -0.88 -20.81 15.72
C THR A 349 0.26 -20.10 16.43
N GLY A 350 0.48 -20.37 17.71
CA GLY A 350 1.60 -19.82 18.49
C GLY A 350 2.96 -20.18 17.86
N ILE A 351 3.17 -21.46 17.54
CA ILE A 351 4.39 -21.91 16.85
C ILE A 351 4.56 -21.20 15.50
N SER A 352 3.48 -21.07 14.70
CA SER A 352 3.52 -20.38 13.41
C SER A 352 3.88 -18.90 13.55
N LEU A 353 3.42 -18.22 14.61
CA LEU A 353 3.77 -16.82 14.88
C LEU A 353 5.23 -16.67 15.28
N VAL A 354 5.76 -17.59 16.09
CA VAL A 354 7.18 -17.62 16.46
C VAL A 354 8.06 -17.88 15.22
N LEU A 355 7.60 -18.72 14.29
CA LEU A 355 8.31 -19.01 13.03
C LEU A 355 8.10 -17.95 11.94
N LEU A 356 7.20 -16.97 12.14
CA LEU A 356 6.92 -15.93 11.14
C LEU A 356 8.17 -15.16 10.69
N PRO A 357 9.09 -14.71 11.57
CA PRO A 357 10.34 -14.08 11.14
C PRO A 357 11.19 -14.97 10.23
N LEU A 358 11.25 -16.27 10.52
CA LEU A 358 11.97 -17.23 9.69
C LEU A 358 11.34 -17.33 8.30
N VAL A 359 10.02 -17.47 8.22
CA VAL A 359 9.26 -17.49 6.96
C VAL A 359 9.50 -16.23 6.14
N MET A 360 9.45 -15.04 6.80
CA MET A 360 9.74 -13.75 6.16
C MET A 360 11.16 -13.69 5.60
N GLY A 361 12.13 -14.13 6.38
CA GLY A 361 13.53 -14.14 5.97
C GLY A 361 13.79 -15.07 4.78
N ILE A 362 13.25 -16.28 4.81
CA ILE A 362 13.35 -17.25 3.70
C ILE A 362 12.66 -16.68 2.44
N GLY A 363 11.44 -16.16 2.57
CA GLY A 363 10.70 -15.55 1.46
C GLY A 363 11.46 -14.41 0.81
N TYR A 364 12.09 -13.54 1.62
CA TYR A 364 12.94 -12.46 1.12
C TYR A 364 14.16 -12.98 0.33
N GLU A 365 14.86 -14.00 0.83
CA GLU A 365 16.01 -14.57 0.13
C GLU A 365 15.59 -15.23 -1.19
N LEU A 366 14.45 -15.93 -1.21
CA LEU A 366 13.90 -16.52 -2.44
C LEU A 366 13.51 -15.46 -3.46
N LEU A 367 12.86 -14.35 -3.02
CA LEU A 367 12.54 -13.24 -3.91
C LEU A 367 13.81 -12.60 -4.49
N LYS A 368 14.82 -12.39 -3.66
CA LYS A 368 16.11 -11.85 -4.07
C LYS A 368 16.80 -12.76 -5.08
N LEU A 369 16.76 -14.08 -4.86
CA LEU A 369 17.30 -15.07 -5.77
C LEU A 369 16.57 -15.05 -7.12
N ALA A 370 15.22 -14.98 -7.08
CA ALA A 370 14.39 -14.91 -8.27
C ALA A 370 14.60 -13.61 -9.06
N GLY A 371 14.92 -12.48 -8.37
CA GLY A 371 15.30 -11.24 -9.03
C GLY A 371 16.65 -11.29 -9.73
N ARG A 372 17.62 -12.00 -9.12
CA ARG A 372 19.01 -12.04 -9.62
C ARG A 372 19.18 -12.98 -10.80
N TYR A 373 18.61 -14.16 -10.75
CA TYR A 373 18.77 -15.20 -11.77
C TYR A 373 17.53 -15.30 -12.66
N ASP A 374 17.72 -15.61 -13.95
CA ASP A 374 16.64 -15.89 -14.89
C ASP A 374 16.80 -17.31 -15.43
N ASN A 375 16.38 -18.28 -14.63
CA ASN A 375 16.37 -19.70 -14.97
C ASN A 375 14.96 -20.31 -14.75
N PHE A 376 14.79 -21.57 -15.11
CA PHE A 376 13.51 -22.26 -14.97
C PHE A 376 12.98 -22.23 -13.52
N LEU A 377 13.84 -22.47 -12.54
CA LEU A 377 13.46 -22.53 -11.11
C LEU A 377 12.99 -21.16 -10.60
N THR A 378 13.71 -20.09 -10.92
CA THR A 378 13.34 -18.73 -10.50
C THR A 378 12.06 -18.26 -11.18
N ARG A 379 11.83 -18.65 -12.43
CA ARG A 379 10.55 -18.39 -13.12
C ARG A 379 9.41 -19.14 -12.46
N LEU A 380 9.60 -20.41 -12.09
CA LEU A 380 8.60 -21.21 -11.39
C LEU A 380 8.24 -20.61 -10.03
N ILE A 381 9.22 -20.16 -9.24
CA ILE A 381 9.02 -19.50 -7.94
C ILE A 381 8.25 -18.18 -8.11
N SER A 382 8.52 -17.41 -9.17
CA SER A 382 7.87 -16.13 -9.41
C SER A 382 6.47 -16.25 -10.03
N LEU A 383 6.16 -17.40 -10.66
CA LEU A 383 4.93 -17.59 -11.43
C LEU A 383 3.64 -17.31 -10.65
N PRO A 384 3.45 -17.83 -9.41
CA PRO A 384 2.24 -17.55 -8.63
C PRO A 384 2.08 -16.05 -8.30
N GLY A 385 3.20 -15.37 -8.03
CA GLY A 385 3.21 -13.93 -7.76
C GLY A 385 2.84 -13.11 -8.99
N VAL A 386 3.42 -13.44 -10.15
CA VAL A 386 3.07 -12.79 -11.43
C VAL A 386 1.61 -13.05 -11.80
N TRP A 387 1.08 -14.23 -11.50
CA TRP A 387 -0.33 -14.54 -11.71
C TRP A 387 -1.24 -13.66 -10.84
N LEU A 388 -0.91 -13.44 -9.55
CA LEU A 388 -1.66 -12.56 -8.66
C LEU A 388 -1.70 -11.10 -9.16
N GLN A 389 -0.68 -10.66 -9.91
CA GLN A 389 -0.64 -9.32 -10.49
C GLN A 389 -1.74 -9.03 -11.52
N HIS A 390 -2.42 -10.07 -12.06
CA HIS A 390 -3.61 -9.85 -12.90
C HIS A 390 -4.74 -9.13 -12.12
N ILE A 391 -4.78 -9.31 -10.79
CA ILE A 391 -5.74 -8.67 -9.89
C ILE A 391 -5.16 -7.36 -9.33
N THR A 392 -3.88 -7.36 -8.92
CA THR A 392 -3.27 -6.28 -8.14
C THR A 392 -2.50 -5.25 -8.97
N VAL A 393 -2.40 -5.43 -10.30
CA VAL A 393 -1.69 -4.52 -11.20
C VAL A 393 -2.59 -4.23 -12.40
N LEU A 394 -3.19 -3.05 -12.43
CA LEU A 394 -4.13 -2.65 -13.46
C LEU A 394 -3.48 -1.66 -14.44
N GLU A 395 -4.15 -1.43 -15.58
CA GLU A 395 -3.67 -0.48 -16.59
C GLU A 395 -3.81 0.95 -16.07
N PRO A 396 -2.70 1.73 -16.00
CA PRO A 396 -2.72 3.11 -15.55
C PRO A 396 -3.25 4.06 -16.62
N ASP A 397 -3.70 5.23 -16.24
CA ASP A 397 -3.87 6.39 -17.12
C ASP A 397 -2.58 7.22 -17.20
N ASP A 398 -2.57 8.20 -18.08
CA ASP A 398 -1.40 9.02 -18.35
C ASP A 398 -1.00 9.87 -17.14
N SER A 399 -1.98 10.37 -16.40
CA SER A 399 -1.75 11.17 -15.19
C SER A 399 -1.02 10.38 -14.10
N MET A 400 -1.30 9.08 -13.98
CA MET A 400 -0.60 8.17 -13.06
C MET A 400 0.82 7.86 -13.53
N ILE A 401 1.01 7.75 -14.85
CA ILE A 401 2.34 7.57 -15.45
C ILE A 401 3.22 8.80 -15.21
N GLU A 402 2.67 10.01 -15.27
CA GLU A 402 3.38 11.24 -14.96
C GLU A 402 3.92 11.25 -13.53
N CYS A 403 3.10 10.86 -12.55
CA CYS A 403 3.53 10.70 -11.15
C CYS A 403 4.67 9.69 -11.03
N ALA A 404 4.58 8.54 -11.72
CA ALA A 404 5.61 7.51 -11.69
C ALA A 404 6.93 8.00 -12.30
N ILE A 405 6.87 8.73 -13.41
CA ILE A 405 8.04 9.33 -14.07
C ILE A 405 8.68 10.38 -13.16
N ALA A 406 7.89 11.25 -12.52
CA ALA A 406 8.39 12.25 -11.60
C ALA A 406 9.17 11.60 -10.44
N ALA A 407 8.58 10.58 -9.79
CA ALA A 407 9.22 9.89 -8.68
C ALA A 407 10.48 9.11 -9.11
N VAL A 408 10.46 8.41 -10.25
CA VAL A 408 11.61 7.61 -10.73
C VAL A 408 12.79 8.50 -11.06
N LYS A 409 12.59 9.64 -11.73
CA LYS A 409 13.68 10.56 -12.10
C LYS A 409 14.53 11.00 -10.92
N GLU A 410 13.93 11.20 -9.74
CA GLU A 410 14.62 11.64 -8.53
C GLU A 410 15.46 10.56 -7.86
N VAL A 411 15.17 9.29 -8.12
CA VAL A 411 15.84 8.16 -7.47
C VAL A 411 16.88 7.47 -8.35
N ILE A 412 16.93 7.81 -9.64
CA ILE A 412 17.94 7.31 -10.55
C ILE A 412 19.30 7.85 -10.10
N PRO A 413 20.27 6.99 -9.76
CA PRO A 413 21.58 7.45 -9.36
C PRO A 413 22.39 7.89 -10.59
N GLU A 414 23.27 8.88 -10.40
CA GLU A 414 24.23 9.32 -11.41
C GLU A 414 25.30 8.25 -11.71
N ASP A 415 25.54 7.39 -10.72
CA ASP A 415 26.42 6.23 -10.81
C ASP A 415 25.60 4.95 -11.09
N GLU A 416 26.27 3.86 -11.40
CA GLU A 416 25.61 2.57 -11.66
C GLU A 416 25.25 1.80 -10.36
N SER A 417 25.09 2.48 -9.23
CA SER A 417 24.80 1.87 -7.93
C SER A 417 23.43 1.18 -7.86
N ASP A 418 22.58 1.40 -8.85
CA ASP A 418 21.27 0.75 -8.98
C ASP A 418 21.32 -0.60 -9.72
N LYS A 419 22.48 -1.02 -10.24
CA LYS A 419 22.63 -2.33 -10.89
C LYS A 419 22.39 -3.45 -9.87
N TRP A 420 21.53 -4.41 -10.28
CA TRP A 420 21.13 -5.53 -9.43
C TRP A 420 22.23 -6.60 -9.35
#